data_4fefdde20125f4e169c7ec104473476d
#
_entry.id   4fefdde20125f4e169c7ec104473476d
#
_cell.length_a   1.000
_cell.length_b   1.000
_cell.length_c   1.000
_cell.angle_alpha   90.00
_cell.angle_beta   90.00
_cell.angle_gamma   90.00
#
_symmetry.space_group_name_H-M   'P 1'
#
loop_
_entity.id
_entity.type
_entity.pdbx_description
1 polymer ?
#
loop_
_entity_poly.entity_id
_entity_poly.type
_entity_poly.pdbx_seq_one_letter_code
_entity_poly.pdbx_strand_id
1 'polypeptide(L)'
;MKELQVPFDSAWILKNRRKIKKALLADGTPRMEKKIAVLGGSTTNDIVSMLELFLLDNGIQPSFYQSEYARYWQDAMFENPELEAFQPDLIFIHTTSRNITEFPEDVYCPAETVEAALERQYTHFTQMWDRLAEGYHCPIIQNNFELPAYRLLGNRDASDIHGRINFITRLNCKFYDYANTHTSFYIHDIQYLSACYGLDAWAEPSYWYLYKYALSVPAIPDFAYNLTRIIRSIYGKNKKVLALDLDNTLWGGVIGDDGQEGIEIGHETSMGQAYEELQGYLKQQKKIGVLLTVCSKNEPENALLGLNHPSGVLKPDDFVTIKANWEPKDRNLVETAAELNLLLESIVFVDDNPAERAIVSGQIPGVAVPEFDCVEDCLRQLDRAGYFEVTSLSSDDAKRNAMYQANAQRAQMQKTFADYTDYLNSLEMQGTIRDFEPIYLQRIVQLTNKSNQFNLTTKRYTQSEMETVAASDRYIRLYGRLEDKFGDNGIVSVVIGEKVDDALHMDLWLMSCRVLKRDMEFAMLDELVRQCREQGIQKIVGYYYKTAKNAMVKDLYGTFGFTKTKDMENGDSVWELNVADYTNKNHVITVNQKECAEQ
;
A
#
# COMPACT_ATOMS: atom_id res chain seq x y z
N MET A 1 3.58 -7.99 16.29
CA MET A 1 3.38 -9.01 17.37
C MET A 1 2.95 -10.31 16.70
N LYS A 2 3.62 -11.46 17.01
CA LYS A 2 3.37 -12.73 16.29
C LYS A 2 1.91 -13.19 16.37
N GLU A 3 1.28 -13.03 17.51
CA GLU A 3 -0.10 -13.45 17.76
C GLU A 3 -1.17 -12.67 16.96
N LEU A 4 -0.78 -11.54 16.34
CA LEU A 4 -1.64 -10.73 15.47
C LEU A 4 -1.37 -10.98 13.98
N GLN A 5 -0.49 -11.92 13.63
CA GLN A 5 -0.20 -12.29 12.25
C GLN A 5 -1.01 -13.53 11.83
N VAL A 6 -1.39 -13.56 10.57
CA VAL A 6 -2.13 -14.69 9.99
C VAL A 6 -1.20 -15.91 9.83
N PRO A 7 -1.66 -17.11 10.22
CA PRO A 7 -2.94 -17.42 10.88
C PRO A 7 -2.92 -17.05 12.37
N PHE A 8 -3.94 -16.38 12.85
CA PHE A 8 -4.07 -16.01 14.27
C PHE A 8 -5.26 -16.71 14.95
N ASP A 9 -5.20 -16.83 16.28
CA ASP A 9 -6.30 -17.34 17.10
C ASP A 9 -7.21 -16.19 17.53
N SER A 10 -8.36 -16.04 16.83
CA SER A 10 -9.37 -15.00 17.10
C SER A 10 -9.89 -15.06 18.53
N ALA A 11 -10.10 -16.26 19.09
CA ALA A 11 -10.59 -16.41 20.45
C ALA A 11 -9.55 -15.94 21.50
N TRP A 12 -8.28 -16.25 21.27
CA TRP A 12 -7.20 -15.79 22.11
C TRP A 12 -7.04 -14.26 22.06
N ILE A 13 -7.11 -13.66 20.86
CA ILE A 13 -7.02 -12.19 20.69
C ILE A 13 -8.16 -11.50 21.45
N LEU A 14 -9.40 -11.94 21.26
CA LEU A 14 -10.58 -11.40 21.93
C LEU A 14 -10.44 -11.45 23.47
N LYS A 15 -9.94 -12.57 24.00
CA LYS A 15 -9.73 -12.77 25.42
C LYS A 15 -8.62 -11.87 25.97
N ASN A 16 -7.56 -11.64 25.21
CA ASN A 16 -6.34 -10.94 25.65
C ASN A 16 -6.24 -9.49 25.18
N ARG A 17 -7.26 -8.94 24.53
CA ARG A 17 -7.25 -7.62 23.86
C ARG A 17 -6.63 -6.49 24.68
N ARG A 18 -6.95 -6.39 25.99
CA ARG A 18 -6.41 -5.36 26.90
C ARG A 18 -4.91 -5.52 27.14
N LYS A 19 -4.44 -6.78 27.29
CA LYS A 19 -3.02 -7.09 27.48
C LYS A 19 -2.23 -6.76 26.21
N ILE A 20 -2.75 -7.14 25.04
CA ILE A 20 -2.18 -6.86 23.73
C ILE A 20 -2.05 -5.35 23.53
N LYS A 21 -3.13 -4.59 23.73
CA LYS A 21 -3.11 -3.12 23.60
C LYS A 21 -2.06 -2.49 24.50
N LYS A 22 -1.98 -2.90 25.77
CA LYS A 22 -0.98 -2.39 26.70
C LYS A 22 0.45 -2.69 26.24
N ALA A 23 0.71 -3.88 25.72
CA ALA A 23 2.02 -4.27 25.19
C ALA A 23 2.40 -3.44 23.96
N LEU A 24 1.48 -3.28 23.01
CA LEU A 24 1.70 -2.47 21.80
C LEU A 24 1.96 -0.98 22.12
N LEU A 25 1.28 -0.41 23.11
CA LEU A 25 1.51 0.98 23.51
C LEU A 25 2.81 1.17 24.30
N ALA A 26 3.33 0.12 24.93
CA ALA A 26 4.56 0.15 25.72
C ALA A 26 5.83 -0.19 24.92
N ASP A 27 5.72 -0.62 23.66
CA ASP A 27 6.85 -1.10 22.84
C ASP A 27 7.76 0.01 22.30
N GLY A 28 7.37 1.28 22.46
CA GLY A 28 8.14 2.44 21.98
C GLY A 28 8.20 2.60 20.46
N THR A 29 7.45 1.79 19.71
CA THR A 29 7.42 1.86 18.24
C THR A 29 6.79 3.20 17.79
N PRO A 30 7.47 4.00 16.96
CA PRO A 30 6.88 5.21 16.39
C PRO A 30 5.70 4.85 15.50
N ARG A 31 4.55 5.50 15.72
CA ARG A 31 3.33 5.27 14.97
C ARG A 31 2.86 6.55 14.28
N MET A 32 2.27 6.38 13.10
CA MET A 32 1.60 7.46 12.38
C MET A 32 0.24 7.70 13.03
N GLU A 33 0.00 8.90 13.53
CA GLU A 33 -1.31 9.28 14.07
C GLU A 33 -2.33 9.41 12.94
N LYS A 34 -3.53 8.84 13.11
CA LYS A 34 -4.65 8.93 12.17
C LYS A 34 -5.99 9.02 12.87
N LYS A 35 -6.80 9.96 12.42
CA LYS A 35 -8.18 10.17 12.85
C LYS A 35 -9.12 9.39 11.94
N ILE A 36 -9.80 8.40 12.50
CA ILE A 36 -10.69 7.51 11.74
C ILE A 36 -12.12 7.68 12.23
N ALA A 37 -13.01 8.14 11.35
CA ALA A 37 -14.43 8.15 11.65
C ALA A 37 -15.05 6.81 11.26
N VAL A 38 -15.78 6.19 12.19
CA VAL A 38 -16.51 4.93 11.99
C VAL A 38 -18.01 5.23 12.02
N LEU A 39 -18.65 5.21 10.85
CA LEU A 39 -20.08 5.44 10.68
C LEU A 39 -20.79 4.08 10.63
N GLY A 40 -21.50 3.72 11.70
CA GLY A 40 -22.03 2.38 11.90
C GLY A 40 -23.53 2.24 11.66
N GLY A 41 -23.92 1.29 10.78
CA GLY A 41 -25.29 0.80 10.64
C GLY A 41 -25.66 -0.32 11.65
N SER A 42 -24.68 -0.77 12.44
CA SER A 42 -24.83 -1.75 13.52
C SER A 42 -23.94 -1.36 14.69
N THR A 43 -23.88 -2.18 15.75
CA THR A 43 -22.96 -1.97 16.88
C THR A 43 -21.52 -2.21 16.45
N THR A 44 -20.63 -1.23 16.64
CA THR A 44 -19.25 -1.23 16.13
C THR A 44 -18.17 -1.23 17.22
N ASN A 45 -18.52 -1.23 18.51
CA ASN A 45 -17.57 -1.07 19.60
C ASN A 45 -16.45 -2.12 19.60
N ASP A 46 -16.78 -3.40 19.41
CA ASP A 46 -15.77 -4.46 19.38
C ASP A 46 -14.98 -4.44 18.06
N ILE A 47 -15.60 -4.00 16.95
CA ILE A 47 -14.89 -3.77 15.67
C ILE A 47 -13.83 -2.71 15.85
N VAL A 48 -14.17 -1.55 16.42
CA VAL A 48 -13.24 -0.44 16.71
C VAL A 48 -12.12 -0.90 17.64
N SER A 49 -12.46 -1.66 18.69
CA SER A 49 -11.47 -2.20 19.64
C SER A 49 -10.47 -3.16 18.96
N MET A 50 -10.93 -4.03 18.06
CA MET A 50 -10.05 -4.93 17.31
C MET A 50 -9.25 -4.20 16.24
N LEU A 51 -9.89 -3.28 15.51
CA LEU A 51 -9.23 -2.44 14.52
C LEU A 51 -8.07 -1.65 15.13
N GLU A 52 -8.25 -1.10 16.34
CA GLU A 52 -7.17 -0.42 17.07
C GLU A 52 -5.95 -1.31 17.28
N LEU A 53 -6.14 -2.58 17.70
CA LEU A 53 -5.03 -3.51 17.93
C LEU A 53 -4.22 -3.76 16.64
N PHE A 54 -4.91 -4.07 15.55
CA PHE A 54 -4.25 -4.37 14.29
C PHE A 54 -3.60 -3.13 13.68
N LEU A 55 -4.18 -1.94 13.83
CA LEU A 55 -3.58 -0.68 13.38
C LEU A 55 -2.32 -0.36 14.18
N LEU A 56 -2.34 -0.50 15.50
CA LEU A 56 -1.17 -0.32 16.37
C LEU A 56 -0.03 -1.26 15.97
N ASP A 57 -0.32 -2.53 15.73
CA ASP A 57 0.67 -3.52 15.28
C ASP A 57 1.26 -3.17 13.90
N ASN A 58 0.49 -2.50 13.05
CA ASN A 58 0.90 -2.04 11.74
C ASN A 58 1.46 -0.60 11.73
N GLY A 59 1.83 -0.06 12.88
CA GLY A 59 2.49 1.25 13.01
C GLY A 59 1.58 2.43 12.72
N ILE A 60 0.28 2.31 13.01
CA ILE A 60 -0.71 3.38 12.94
C ILE A 60 -1.31 3.57 14.33
N GLN A 61 -1.26 4.81 14.84
CA GLN A 61 -1.90 5.22 16.11
C GLN A 61 -3.25 5.84 15.78
N PRO A 62 -4.37 5.09 15.91
CA PRO A 62 -5.68 5.65 15.60
C PRO A 62 -6.25 6.48 16.74
N SER A 63 -7.00 7.51 16.39
CA SER A 63 -8.06 8.07 17.22
C SER A 63 -9.39 7.93 16.48
N PHE A 64 -10.47 7.65 17.21
CA PHE A 64 -11.74 7.31 16.58
C PHE A 64 -12.85 8.30 16.92
N TYR A 65 -13.59 8.73 15.91
CA TYR A 65 -14.97 9.13 16.04
C TYR A 65 -15.84 7.89 15.77
N GLN A 66 -16.86 7.67 16.55
CA GLN A 66 -17.75 6.52 16.39
C GLN A 66 -19.20 6.98 16.46
N SER A 67 -19.94 6.74 15.37
CA SER A 67 -21.39 6.96 15.35
C SER A 67 -22.10 6.16 16.44
N GLU A 68 -23.16 6.70 16.98
CA GLU A 68 -24.15 5.91 17.71
C GLU A 68 -24.77 4.84 16.81
N TYR A 69 -25.37 3.83 17.41
CA TYR A 69 -26.03 2.74 16.70
C TYR A 69 -27.01 3.24 15.63
N ALA A 70 -26.83 2.73 14.40
CA ALA A 70 -27.66 3.00 13.22
C ALA A 70 -27.75 4.48 12.78
N ARG A 71 -26.82 5.34 13.22
CA ARG A 71 -26.81 6.77 12.84
C ARG A 71 -25.88 7.10 11.66
N TYR A 72 -25.31 6.12 11.00
CA TYR A 72 -24.35 6.32 9.88
C TYR A 72 -24.87 7.31 8.82
N TRP A 73 -26.17 7.23 8.48
CA TRP A 73 -26.82 8.10 7.52
C TRP A 73 -27.01 9.51 8.06
N GLN A 74 -27.54 9.63 9.29
CA GLN A 74 -27.80 10.92 9.91
C GLN A 74 -26.50 11.71 10.11
N ASP A 75 -25.45 11.03 10.58
CA ASP A 75 -24.16 11.66 10.83
C ASP A 75 -23.45 12.09 9.53
N ALA A 76 -23.75 11.43 8.40
CA ALA A 76 -23.22 11.79 7.10
C ALA A 76 -24.02 12.93 6.42
N MET A 77 -25.34 12.93 6.55
CA MET A 77 -26.22 13.80 5.74
C MET A 77 -26.63 15.09 6.43
N PHE A 78 -26.61 15.14 7.76
CA PHE A 78 -27.01 16.33 8.53
C PHE A 78 -25.79 16.93 9.25
N GLU A 79 -25.95 18.15 9.74
CA GLU A 79 -24.91 18.81 10.54
C GLU A 79 -24.55 17.96 11.76
N ASN A 80 -23.28 17.69 11.91
CA ASN A 80 -22.71 16.94 13.03
C ASN A 80 -21.46 17.66 13.56
N PRO A 81 -21.61 18.58 14.53
CA PRO A 81 -20.51 19.37 15.06
C PRO A 81 -19.36 18.53 15.65
N GLU A 82 -19.65 17.33 16.18
CA GLU A 82 -18.61 16.46 16.72
C GLU A 82 -17.75 15.85 15.61
N LEU A 83 -18.38 15.36 14.53
CA LEU A 83 -17.66 14.83 13.37
C LEU A 83 -16.90 15.94 12.62
N GLU A 84 -17.53 17.13 12.50
CA GLU A 84 -16.89 18.31 11.90
C GLU A 84 -15.67 18.76 12.71
N ALA A 85 -15.77 18.83 14.04
CA ALA A 85 -14.64 19.15 14.91
C ALA A 85 -13.55 18.06 14.92
N PHE A 86 -13.94 16.81 14.70
CA PHE A 86 -13.01 15.69 14.67
C PHE A 86 -12.07 15.74 13.45
N GLN A 87 -12.54 16.22 12.28
CA GLN A 87 -11.76 16.30 11.04
C GLN A 87 -11.04 14.97 10.72
N PRO A 88 -11.75 13.96 10.22
CA PRO A 88 -11.19 12.63 10.00
C PRO A 88 -10.14 12.61 8.87
N ASP A 89 -9.10 11.83 9.04
CA ASP A 89 -8.14 11.46 7.97
C ASP A 89 -8.66 10.31 7.10
N LEU A 90 -9.68 9.57 7.58
CA LEU A 90 -10.30 8.45 6.90
C LEU A 90 -11.70 8.22 7.49
N ILE A 91 -12.65 7.89 6.62
CA ILE A 91 -14.01 7.51 7.01
C ILE A 91 -14.22 6.05 6.65
N PHE A 92 -14.65 5.26 7.63
CA PHE A 92 -15.10 3.89 7.43
C PHE A 92 -16.60 3.78 7.67
N ILE A 93 -17.35 3.32 6.66
CA ILE A 93 -18.79 3.15 6.71
C ILE A 93 -19.10 1.65 6.84
N HIS A 94 -19.56 1.26 8.02
CA HIS A 94 -19.92 -0.10 8.33
C HIS A 94 -21.40 -0.35 8.18
N THR A 95 -21.83 -0.85 7.01
CA THR A 95 -23.20 -1.31 6.74
C THR A 95 -23.19 -2.77 6.34
N THR A 96 -24.33 -3.44 6.45
CA THR A 96 -24.52 -4.86 6.15
C THR A 96 -25.84 -5.05 5.43
N SER A 97 -26.14 -6.25 4.99
CA SER A 97 -27.43 -6.60 4.34
C SER A 97 -28.65 -6.18 5.15
N ARG A 98 -28.50 -6.00 6.47
CA ARG A 98 -29.60 -5.53 7.35
C ARG A 98 -29.87 -4.02 7.26
N ASN A 99 -29.00 -3.27 6.62
CA ASN A 99 -29.18 -1.84 6.37
C ASN A 99 -29.81 -1.56 5.00
N ILE A 100 -30.09 -2.59 4.21
CA ILE A 100 -30.86 -2.48 2.96
C ILE A 100 -32.33 -2.41 3.32
N THR A 101 -32.98 -1.31 2.96
CA THR A 101 -34.41 -1.05 3.26
C THR A 101 -35.31 -1.23 2.05
N GLU A 102 -34.78 -1.11 0.84
CA GLU A 102 -35.47 -1.11 -0.44
C GLU A 102 -35.43 -2.50 -1.10
N PHE A 103 -35.97 -3.52 -0.45
CA PHE A 103 -36.16 -4.83 -1.11
C PHE A 103 -37.48 -4.87 -1.88
N PRO A 104 -37.63 -5.79 -2.88
CA PRO A 104 -38.91 -6.06 -3.51
C PRO A 104 -39.97 -6.43 -2.45
N GLU A 105 -41.16 -5.83 -2.54
CA GLU A 105 -42.25 -6.06 -1.59
C GLU A 105 -42.77 -7.48 -1.66
N ASP A 106 -42.91 -8.01 -2.87
CA ASP A 106 -43.28 -9.41 -3.11
C ASP A 106 -42.66 -9.95 -4.43
N VAL A 107 -42.74 -11.26 -4.62
CA VAL A 107 -42.18 -11.95 -5.79
C VAL A 107 -43.01 -11.78 -7.07
N TYR A 108 -44.13 -11.09 -7.04
CA TYR A 108 -45.02 -10.85 -8.17
C TYR A 108 -45.06 -9.40 -8.60
N CYS A 109 -44.32 -8.51 -7.93
CA CYS A 109 -44.26 -7.10 -8.33
C CYS A 109 -43.63 -6.96 -9.73
N PRO A 110 -43.99 -5.95 -10.53
CA PRO A 110 -43.36 -5.71 -11.83
C PRO A 110 -41.85 -5.55 -11.75
N ALA A 111 -41.15 -6.00 -12.79
CA ALA A 111 -39.69 -5.88 -12.86
C ALA A 111 -39.20 -4.44 -12.67
N GLU A 112 -39.93 -3.47 -13.23
CA GLU A 112 -39.63 -2.03 -13.11
C GLU A 112 -39.67 -1.56 -11.65
N THR A 113 -40.52 -2.17 -10.82
CA THR A 113 -40.59 -1.87 -9.38
C THR A 113 -39.31 -2.32 -8.66
N VAL A 114 -38.80 -3.49 -9.02
CA VAL A 114 -37.54 -4.04 -8.47
C VAL A 114 -36.35 -3.16 -8.89
N GLU A 115 -36.31 -2.78 -10.18
CA GLU A 115 -35.26 -1.88 -10.69
C GLU A 115 -35.29 -0.52 -9.98
N ALA A 116 -36.48 0.04 -9.80
CA ALA A 116 -36.63 1.32 -9.10
C ALA A 116 -36.23 1.21 -7.61
N ALA A 117 -36.52 0.08 -6.94
CA ALA A 117 -36.08 -0.14 -5.57
C ALA A 117 -34.54 -0.25 -5.48
N LEU A 118 -33.92 -0.98 -6.40
CA LEU A 118 -32.46 -1.09 -6.48
C LEU A 118 -31.81 0.29 -6.71
N GLU A 119 -32.38 1.11 -7.59
CA GLU A 119 -31.87 2.43 -7.88
C GLU A 119 -32.03 3.39 -6.69
N ARG A 120 -33.16 3.36 -6.00
CA ARG A 120 -33.36 4.16 -4.77
C ARG A 120 -32.37 3.74 -3.69
N GLN A 121 -32.14 2.44 -3.49
CA GLN A 121 -31.17 1.97 -2.50
C GLN A 121 -29.74 2.37 -2.87
N TYR A 122 -29.37 2.32 -4.14
CA TYR A 122 -28.07 2.79 -4.62
C TYR A 122 -27.92 4.29 -4.44
N THR A 123 -28.93 5.07 -4.83
CA THR A 123 -28.95 6.54 -4.67
C THR A 123 -28.81 6.97 -3.20
N HIS A 124 -29.42 6.21 -2.29
CA HIS A 124 -29.26 6.44 -0.85
C HIS A 124 -27.77 6.39 -0.44
N PHE A 125 -26.98 5.46 -0.96
CA PHE A 125 -25.57 5.37 -0.64
C PHE A 125 -24.72 6.42 -1.37
N THR A 126 -24.95 6.64 -2.66
CA THR A 126 -24.15 7.62 -3.42
C THR A 126 -24.29 9.04 -2.89
N GLN A 127 -25.50 9.47 -2.54
CA GLN A 127 -25.70 10.77 -1.90
C GLN A 127 -24.91 10.94 -0.60
N MET A 128 -24.83 9.88 0.19
CA MET A 128 -24.03 9.87 1.42
C MET A 128 -22.53 9.95 1.12
N TRP A 129 -22.05 9.17 0.16
CA TRP A 129 -20.62 9.18 -0.20
C TRP A 129 -20.19 10.51 -0.79
N ASP A 130 -20.98 11.09 -1.68
CA ASP A 130 -20.71 12.39 -2.30
C ASP A 130 -20.65 13.48 -1.23
N ARG A 131 -21.62 13.50 -0.31
CA ARG A 131 -21.66 14.45 0.81
C ARG A 131 -20.43 14.35 1.71
N LEU A 132 -20.01 13.13 2.05
CA LEU A 132 -18.81 12.90 2.88
C LEU A 132 -17.54 13.27 2.14
N ALA A 133 -17.42 12.94 0.85
CA ALA A 133 -16.27 13.28 0.03
C ALA A 133 -16.10 14.79 -0.12
N GLU A 134 -17.20 15.51 -0.37
CA GLU A 134 -17.23 16.98 -0.46
C GLU A 134 -16.92 17.66 0.88
N GLY A 135 -17.39 17.08 1.99
CA GLY A 135 -17.25 17.70 3.31
C GLY A 135 -15.87 17.47 3.97
N TYR A 136 -15.27 16.31 3.76
CA TYR A 136 -14.06 15.90 4.52
C TYR A 136 -12.82 15.70 3.66
N HIS A 137 -12.94 15.56 2.35
CA HIS A 137 -11.82 15.39 1.41
C HIS A 137 -10.82 14.27 1.79
N CYS A 138 -11.26 13.24 2.48
CA CYS A 138 -10.47 12.13 2.95
C CYS A 138 -10.91 10.79 2.33
N PRO A 139 -10.08 9.73 2.37
CA PRO A 139 -10.46 8.40 1.91
C PRO A 139 -11.71 7.86 2.59
N ILE A 140 -12.58 7.25 1.82
CA ILE A 140 -13.78 6.56 2.29
C ILE A 140 -13.63 5.06 2.04
N ILE A 141 -13.85 4.25 3.06
CA ILE A 141 -13.96 2.79 2.95
C ILE A 141 -15.41 2.42 3.25
N GLN A 142 -16.07 1.73 2.33
CA GLN A 142 -17.43 1.24 2.46
C GLN A 142 -17.44 -0.29 2.43
N ASN A 143 -18.15 -0.93 3.36
CA ASN A 143 -18.46 -2.36 3.19
C ASN A 143 -19.37 -2.54 1.97
N ASN A 144 -19.12 -3.57 1.17
CA ASN A 144 -20.19 -4.17 0.39
C ASN A 144 -21.12 -4.98 1.32
N PHE A 145 -21.99 -5.81 0.78
CA PHE A 145 -22.94 -6.57 1.57
C PHE A 145 -22.65 -8.07 1.49
N GLU A 146 -22.65 -8.73 2.64
CA GLU A 146 -22.71 -10.17 2.78
C GLU A 146 -24.05 -10.70 2.24
N LEU A 147 -24.07 -11.95 1.82
CA LEU A 147 -25.31 -12.61 1.40
C LEU A 147 -26.22 -12.87 2.62
N PRO A 148 -27.57 -12.92 2.42
CA PRO A 148 -28.50 -13.17 3.50
C PRO A 148 -28.37 -14.61 4.01
N ALA A 149 -28.51 -14.79 5.33
CA ALA A 149 -28.41 -16.11 5.96
C ALA A 149 -29.55 -17.08 5.55
N TYR A 150 -30.64 -16.57 4.95
CA TYR A 150 -31.75 -17.37 4.46
C TYR A 150 -32.37 -16.80 3.18
N ARG A 151 -32.99 -17.67 2.39
CA ARG A 151 -33.52 -17.37 1.07
C ARG A 151 -34.99 -17.64 1.01
N LEU A 152 -35.76 -16.80 0.32
CA LEU A 152 -37.19 -17.01 0.10
C LEU A 152 -37.43 -17.99 -1.05
N LEU A 153 -36.70 -17.86 -2.15
CA LEU A 153 -36.91 -18.62 -3.40
C LEU A 153 -35.96 -19.83 -3.54
N GLY A 154 -35.31 -20.25 -2.46
CA GLY A 154 -34.33 -21.34 -2.53
C GLY A 154 -33.19 -21.02 -3.53
N ASN A 155 -32.83 -21.97 -4.40
CA ASN A 155 -31.75 -21.76 -5.38
C ASN A 155 -32.13 -20.72 -6.47
N ARG A 156 -33.43 -20.53 -6.73
CA ARG A 156 -33.89 -19.51 -7.67
C ARG A 156 -33.65 -18.08 -7.19
N ASP A 157 -33.43 -17.86 -5.90
CA ASP A 157 -33.16 -16.56 -5.29
C ASP A 157 -31.96 -15.83 -5.91
N ALA A 158 -30.99 -16.57 -6.43
CA ALA A 158 -29.83 -16.02 -7.12
C ALA A 158 -30.12 -15.53 -8.54
N SER A 159 -31.07 -16.17 -9.26
CA SER A 159 -31.36 -15.86 -10.66
C SER A 159 -32.63 -15.05 -10.88
N ASP A 160 -33.54 -15.03 -9.90
CA ASP A 160 -34.79 -14.28 -9.96
C ASP A 160 -34.57 -12.86 -9.45
N ILE A 161 -35.05 -11.88 -10.20
CA ILE A 161 -34.86 -10.45 -9.88
C ILE A 161 -35.50 -10.06 -8.52
N HIS A 162 -36.52 -10.82 -8.06
CA HIS A 162 -37.17 -10.62 -6.76
C HIS A 162 -36.42 -11.29 -5.60
N GLY A 163 -35.40 -12.11 -5.90
CA GLY A 163 -34.59 -12.77 -4.89
C GLY A 163 -33.67 -11.79 -4.15
N ARG A 164 -33.55 -11.97 -2.85
CA ARG A 164 -32.64 -11.14 -2.03
C ARG A 164 -31.17 -11.31 -2.41
N ILE A 165 -30.76 -12.53 -2.73
CA ILE A 165 -29.38 -12.79 -3.22
C ILE A 165 -29.13 -12.01 -4.53
N ASN A 166 -30.08 -12.07 -5.47
CA ASN A 166 -29.97 -11.34 -6.74
C ASN A 166 -29.87 -9.83 -6.49
N PHE A 167 -30.75 -9.27 -5.68
CA PHE A 167 -30.79 -7.85 -5.36
C PHE A 167 -29.47 -7.38 -4.71
N ILE A 168 -28.98 -8.08 -3.69
CA ILE A 168 -27.73 -7.76 -2.99
C ILE A 168 -26.53 -7.84 -3.95
N THR A 169 -26.47 -8.90 -4.77
CA THR A 169 -25.39 -9.07 -5.76
C THR A 169 -25.34 -7.89 -6.74
N ARG A 170 -26.50 -7.48 -7.25
CA ARG A 170 -26.60 -6.34 -8.17
C ARG A 170 -26.26 -5.01 -7.50
N LEU A 171 -26.66 -4.84 -6.24
CA LEU A 171 -26.28 -3.65 -5.46
C LEU A 171 -24.77 -3.59 -5.22
N ASN A 172 -24.15 -4.73 -4.88
CA ASN A 172 -22.70 -4.82 -4.76
C ASN A 172 -21.99 -4.48 -6.07
N CYS A 173 -22.50 -4.95 -7.22
CA CYS A 173 -21.94 -4.56 -8.53
C CYS A 173 -21.97 -3.04 -8.74
N LYS A 174 -23.08 -2.37 -8.39
CA LYS A 174 -23.16 -0.90 -8.45
C LYS A 174 -22.13 -0.21 -7.53
N PHE A 175 -21.84 -0.78 -6.37
CA PHE A 175 -20.79 -0.28 -5.47
C PHE A 175 -19.41 -0.42 -6.09
N TYR A 176 -19.14 -1.52 -6.78
CA TYR A 176 -17.86 -1.73 -7.49
C TYR A 176 -17.70 -0.75 -8.65
N ASP A 177 -18.77 -0.47 -9.40
CA ASP A 177 -18.75 0.53 -10.47
C ASP A 177 -18.47 1.94 -9.93
N TYR A 178 -19.05 2.29 -8.79
CA TYR A 178 -18.76 3.56 -8.10
C TYR A 178 -17.27 3.62 -7.68
N ALA A 179 -16.76 2.58 -7.03
CA ALA A 179 -15.37 2.53 -6.60
C ALA A 179 -14.37 2.61 -7.77
N ASN A 180 -14.71 2.05 -8.94
CA ASN A 180 -13.87 2.11 -10.14
C ASN A 180 -13.80 3.52 -10.76
N THR A 181 -14.79 4.37 -10.50
CA THR A 181 -14.90 5.71 -11.09
C THR A 181 -14.58 6.85 -10.12
N HIS A 182 -14.49 6.55 -8.81
CA HIS A 182 -14.23 7.55 -7.76
C HIS A 182 -12.92 7.25 -7.04
N THR A 183 -11.94 8.14 -7.20
CA THR A 183 -10.67 8.06 -6.49
C THR A 183 -10.88 8.24 -4.98
N SER A 184 -10.02 7.60 -4.17
CA SER A 184 -10.11 7.62 -2.71
C SER A 184 -11.38 6.99 -2.11
N PHE A 185 -12.13 6.23 -2.90
CA PHE A 185 -13.23 5.38 -2.44
C PHE A 185 -12.84 3.91 -2.57
N TYR A 186 -12.99 3.14 -1.50
CA TYR A 186 -12.53 1.76 -1.40
C TYR A 186 -13.62 0.85 -0.87
N ILE A 187 -13.65 -0.38 -1.36
CA ILE A 187 -14.57 -1.42 -0.87
C ILE A 187 -13.87 -2.31 0.16
N HIS A 188 -14.50 -2.48 1.31
CA HIS A 188 -14.20 -3.56 2.23
C HIS A 188 -15.11 -4.75 1.88
N ASP A 189 -14.57 -5.76 1.20
CA ASP A 189 -15.33 -6.87 0.62
C ASP A 189 -15.73 -7.90 1.69
N ILE A 190 -16.79 -7.60 2.42
CA ILE A 190 -17.36 -8.51 3.41
C ILE A 190 -18.15 -9.66 2.79
N GLN A 191 -18.53 -9.57 1.52
CA GLN A 191 -19.15 -10.71 0.81
C GLN A 191 -18.15 -11.86 0.68
N TYR A 192 -16.93 -11.57 0.21
CA TYR A 192 -15.86 -12.57 0.14
C TYR A 192 -15.43 -13.05 1.53
N LEU A 193 -15.25 -12.11 2.47
CA LEU A 193 -14.79 -12.42 3.81
C LEU A 193 -15.78 -13.33 4.56
N SER A 194 -17.09 -13.06 4.47
CA SER A 194 -18.14 -13.90 5.08
C SER A 194 -18.21 -15.30 4.45
N ALA A 195 -17.98 -15.40 3.13
CA ALA A 195 -17.91 -16.69 2.45
C ALA A 195 -16.69 -17.53 2.90
N CYS A 196 -15.52 -16.89 3.06
CA CYS A 196 -14.32 -17.56 3.58
C CYS A 196 -14.46 -18.00 5.05
N TYR A 197 -15.12 -17.20 5.87
CA TYR A 197 -15.38 -17.52 7.28
C TYR A 197 -16.43 -18.60 7.46
N GLY A 198 -17.37 -18.67 6.53
CA GLY A 198 -18.58 -19.49 6.58
C GLY A 198 -19.78 -18.64 6.99
N LEU A 199 -20.72 -18.45 6.05
CA LEU A 199 -21.84 -17.53 6.21
C LEU A 199 -22.70 -17.79 7.45
N ASP A 200 -22.97 -19.05 7.78
CA ASP A 200 -23.75 -19.43 8.97
C ASP A 200 -23.05 -19.00 10.28
N ALA A 201 -21.74 -19.21 10.36
CA ALA A 201 -20.95 -18.80 11.51
C ALA A 201 -20.75 -17.26 11.57
N TRP A 202 -20.70 -16.60 10.41
CA TRP A 202 -20.60 -15.15 10.31
C TRP A 202 -21.88 -14.45 10.78
N ALA A 203 -23.04 -14.87 10.31
CA ALA A 203 -24.33 -14.19 10.47
C ALA A 203 -25.21 -14.82 11.57
N GLU A 204 -24.61 -15.32 12.65
CA GLU A 204 -25.33 -15.91 13.79
C GLU A 204 -26.42 -14.96 14.33
N PRO A 205 -27.74 -15.32 14.18
CA PRO A 205 -28.83 -14.39 14.47
C PRO A 205 -28.92 -13.90 15.90
N SER A 206 -28.45 -14.68 16.89
CA SER A 206 -28.49 -14.33 18.30
C SER A 206 -27.72 -13.05 18.60
N TYR A 207 -26.60 -12.81 17.95
CA TYR A 207 -25.81 -11.59 18.10
C TYR A 207 -26.57 -10.36 17.62
N TRP A 208 -27.31 -10.46 16.53
CA TRP A 208 -28.14 -9.36 16.06
C TRP A 208 -29.30 -9.06 17.00
N TYR A 209 -30.04 -10.08 17.42
CA TYR A 209 -31.22 -9.86 18.26
C TYR A 209 -30.86 -9.31 19.62
N LEU A 210 -29.78 -9.80 20.24
CA LEU A 210 -29.37 -9.40 21.58
C LEU A 210 -28.59 -8.09 21.61
N TYR A 211 -27.69 -7.86 20.63
CA TYR A 211 -26.67 -6.82 20.72
C TYR A 211 -26.58 -5.94 19.49
N LYS A 212 -27.34 -6.21 18.44
CA LYS A 212 -27.27 -5.51 17.15
C LYS A 212 -25.88 -5.61 16.48
N TYR A 213 -25.16 -6.68 16.68
CA TYR A 213 -23.99 -7.02 15.91
C TYR A 213 -24.40 -7.60 14.56
N ALA A 214 -23.81 -7.08 13.49
CA ALA A 214 -24.06 -7.54 12.13
C ALA A 214 -23.32 -8.83 11.79
N LEU A 215 -22.25 -9.14 12.51
CA LEU A 215 -21.47 -10.36 12.42
C LEU A 215 -21.24 -10.93 13.81
N SER A 216 -20.89 -12.22 13.87
CA SER A 216 -20.60 -12.89 15.15
C SER A 216 -19.34 -12.33 15.79
N VAL A 217 -19.29 -12.26 17.11
CA VAL A 217 -18.12 -11.75 17.85
C VAL A 217 -16.83 -12.49 17.50
N PRO A 218 -16.80 -13.83 17.33
CA PRO A 218 -15.60 -14.55 16.88
C PRO A 218 -15.07 -14.15 15.50
N ALA A 219 -15.91 -13.59 14.60
CA ALA A 219 -15.51 -13.14 13.27
C ALA A 219 -14.93 -11.69 13.26
N ILE A 220 -15.09 -10.95 14.35
CA ILE A 220 -14.65 -9.54 14.42
C ILE A 220 -13.13 -9.38 14.21
N PRO A 221 -12.24 -10.26 14.75
CA PRO A 221 -10.81 -10.14 14.48
C PRO A 221 -10.47 -10.26 12.98
N ASP A 222 -11.05 -11.23 12.27
CA ASP A 222 -10.85 -11.39 10.82
C ASP A 222 -11.35 -10.17 10.04
N PHE A 223 -12.51 -9.65 10.39
CA PHE A 223 -13.08 -8.44 9.84
C PHE A 223 -12.15 -7.23 10.04
N ALA A 224 -11.71 -6.99 11.26
CA ALA A 224 -10.86 -5.85 11.61
C ALA A 224 -9.45 -5.97 10.99
N TYR A 225 -8.91 -7.19 10.92
CA TYR A 225 -7.65 -7.44 10.23
C TYR A 225 -7.75 -7.12 8.73
N ASN A 226 -8.81 -7.60 8.06
CA ASN A 226 -9.03 -7.32 6.63
C ASN A 226 -9.19 -5.82 6.36
N LEU A 227 -9.96 -5.10 7.18
CA LEU A 227 -10.07 -3.65 7.10
C LEU A 227 -8.71 -2.95 7.32
N THR A 228 -7.90 -3.45 8.25
CA THR A 228 -6.55 -2.92 8.49
C THR A 228 -5.65 -3.06 7.26
N ARG A 229 -5.78 -4.13 6.46
CA ARG A 229 -5.02 -4.31 5.20
C ARG A 229 -5.26 -3.14 4.26
N ILE A 230 -6.53 -2.75 4.05
CA ILE A 230 -6.90 -1.62 3.20
C ILE A 230 -6.33 -0.31 3.75
N ILE A 231 -6.53 -0.03 5.04
CA ILE A 231 -6.02 1.19 5.68
C ILE A 231 -4.49 1.27 5.58
N ARG A 232 -3.79 0.15 5.85
CA ARG A 232 -2.34 0.05 5.70
C ARG A 232 -1.89 0.36 4.26
N SER A 233 -2.61 -0.15 3.27
CA SER A 233 -2.32 0.09 1.85
C SER A 233 -2.51 1.55 1.46
N ILE A 234 -3.60 2.18 1.90
CA ILE A 234 -3.86 3.60 1.69
C ILE A 234 -2.69 4.46 2.18
N TYR A 235 -2.14 4.13 3.35
CA TYR A 235 -1.01 4.87 3.94
C TYR A 235 0.38 4.33 3.53
N GLY A 236 0.47 3.55 2.47
CA GLY A 236 1.74 3.13 1.85
C GLY A 236 2.61 2.21 2.70
N LYS A 237 2.01 1.44 3.61
CA LYS A 237 2.71 0.52 4.52
C LYS A 237 2.75 -0.93 4.03
N ASN A 238 2.46 -1.17 2.75
CA ASN A 238 2.53 -2.49 2.13
C ASN A 238 3.97 -2.99 2.02
N LYS A 239 4.13 -4.31 2.04
CA LYS A 239 5.36 -4.97 1.64
C LYS A 239 5.62 -4.75 0.14
N LYS A 240 6.85 -5.00 -0.31
CA LYS A 240 7.28 -4.74 -1.70
C LYS A 240 8.02 -5.91 -2.33
N VAL A 241 8.58 -6.80 -1.53
CA VAL A 241 9.45 -7.89 -1.96
C VAL A 241 8.94 -9.22 -1.40
N LEU A 242 8.88 -10.22 -2.26
CA LEU A 242 8.80 -11.63 -1.89
C LEU A 242 10.19 -12.25 -2.09
N ALA A 243 10.84 -12.61 -0.99
CA ALA A 243 12.07 -13.36 -0.98
C ALA A 243 11.72 -14.83 -0.78
N LEU A 244 12.05 -15.66 -1.75
CA LEU A 244 11.59 -17.03 -1.87
C LEU A 244 12.76 -18.00 -1.72
N ASP A 245 12.58 -19.03 -0.89
CA ASP A 245 13.41 -20.23 -1.00
C ASP A 245 13.04 -21.00 -2.27
N LEU A 246 13.81 -22.02 -2.61
CA LEU A 246 13.65 -22.83 -3.82
C LEU A 246 13.14 -24.24 -3.48
N ASP A 247 14.00 -25.09 -2.90
CA ASP A 247 13.70 -26.48 -2.61
C ASP A 247 12.52 -26.59 -1.63
N ASN A 248 11.57 -27.47 -1.93
CA ASN A 248 10.30 -27.63 -1.20
C ASN A 248 9.45 -26.34 -1.00
N THR A 249 9.84 -25.25 -1.65
CA THR A 249 9.11 -23.96 -1.64
C THR A 249 8.57 -23.59 -3.02
N LEU A 250 9.41 -23.62 -4.07
CA LEU A 250 8.97 -23.37 -5.47
C LEU A 250 8.80 -24.65 -6.28
N TRP A 251 9.37 -25.74 -5.84
CA TRP A 251 9.20 -27.10 -6.37
C TRP A 251 9.36 -28.10 -5.23
N GLY A 252 8.83 -29.31 -5.41
CA GLY A 252 9.03 -30.40 -4.47
C GLY A 252 10.37 -31.09 -4.70
N GLY A 253 11.03 -31.50 -3.61
CA GLY A 253 12.35 -32.12 -3.65
C GLY A 253 13.51 -31.13 -3.51
N VAL A 254 14.72 -31.68 -3.53
CA VAL A 254 15.99 -30.96 -3.38
C VAL A 254 16.78 -31.07 -4.69
N ILE A 255 16.92 -29.97 -5.43
CA ILE A 255 17.52 -29.97 -6.78
C ILE A 255 18.94 -30.54 -6.81
N GLY A 256 19.71 -30.35 -5.73
CA GLY A 256 21.06 -30.86 -5.60
C GLY A 256 21.14 -32.38 -5.54
N ASP A 257 20.11 -33.03 -5.01
CA ASP A 257 20.05 -34.50 -4.82
C ASP A 257 19.23 -35.16 -5.94
N ASP A 258 18.09 -34.56 -6.31
CA ASP A 258 17.10 -35.14 -7.22
C ASP A 258 17.39 -34.82 -8.69
N GLY A 259 18.16 -33.76 -8.95
CA GLY A 259 18.37 -33.22 -10.30
C GLY A 259 17.14 -32.58 -10.90
N GLN A 260 17.25 -32.03 -12.10
CA GLN A 260 16.16 -31.33 -12.76
C GLN A 260 14.95 -32.23 -13.09
N GLU A 261 15.19 -33.49 -13.43
CA GLU A 261 14.13 -34.45 -13.77
C GLU A 261 13.45 -35.04 -12.53
N GLY A 262 14.09 -34.96 -11.36
CA GLY A 262 13.56 -35.53 -10.12
C GLY A 262 12.76 -34.56 -9.26
N ILE A 263 12.86 -33.23 -9.48
CA ILE A 263 12.04 -32.27 -8.76
C ILE A 263 10.59 -32.27 -9.24
N GLU A 264 9.64 -32.04 -8.31
CA GLU A 264 8.21 -32.06 -8.61
C GLU A 264 7.71 -30.65 -8.95
N ILE A 265 7.38 -30.43 -10.23
CA ILE A 265 6.76 -29.20 -10.76
C ILE A 265 6.02 -29.51 -12.05
N GLY A 266 4.80 -28.94 -12.23
CA GLY A 266 3.97 -29.14 -13.42
C GLY A 266 2.84 -30.15 -13.22
N HIS A 267 2.24 -30.60 -14.33
CA HIS A 267 0.96 -31.30 -14.30
C HIS A 267 1.05 -32.83 -13.98
N GLU A 268 2.23 -33.41 -13.86
CA GLU A 268 2.40 -34.86 -13.77
C GLU A 268 2.01 -35.42 -12.41
N THR A 269 2.20 -34.67 -11.33
CA THR A 269 1.83 -35.07 -9.97
C THR A 269 0.90 -34.05 -9.31
N SER A 270 0.18 -34.46 -8.27
CA SER A 270 -0.67 -33.54 -7.50
C SER A 270 0.15 -32.44 -6.81
N MET A 271 1.32 -32.81 -6.29
CA MET A 271 2.23 -31.82 -5.66
C MET A 271 2.85 -30.90 -6.71
N GLY A 272 3.26 -31.43 -7.87
CA GLY A 272 3.73 -30.61 -8.97
C GLY A 272 2.74 -29.54 -9.41
N GLN A 273 1.44 -29.88 -9.46
CA GLN A 273 0.35 -28.93 -9.76
C GLN A 273 0.21 -27.85 -8.69
N ALA A 274 0.36 -28.20 -7.41
CA ALA A 274 0.29 -27.22 -6.32
C ALA A 274 1.44 -26.20 -6.39
N TYR A 275 2.66 -26.65 -6.69
CA TYR A 275 3.80 -25.75 -6.92
C TYR A 275 3.61 -24.89 -8.17
N GLU A 276 3.08 -25.44 -9.25
CA GLU A 276 2.77 -24.68 -10.46
C GLU A 276 1.74 -23.57 -10.19
N GLU A 277 0.68 -23.86 -9.42
CA GLU A 277 -0.34 -22.89 -9.02
C GLU A 277 0.29 -21.78 -8.16
N LEU A 278 1.13 -22.12 -7.18
CA LEU A 278 1.87 -21.15 -6.38
C LEU A 278 2.76 -20.27 -7.26
N GLN A 279 3.56 -20.84 -8.15
CA GLN A 279 4.40 -20.06 -9.07
C GLN A 279 3.56 -19.15 -9.98
N GLY A 280 2.40 -19.63 -10.44
CA GLY A 280 1.42 -18.85 -11.20
C GLY A 280 0.94 -17.62 -10.43
N TYR A 281 0.55 -17.79 -9.18
CA TYR A 281 0.16 -16.71 -8.28
C TYR A 281 1.29 -15.69 -8.07
N LEU A 282 2.50 -16.17 -7.77
CA LEU A 282 3.68 -15.31 -7.60
C LEU A 282 4.00 -14.50 -8.86
N LYS A 283 3.85 -15.10 -10.04
CA LYS A 283 4.01 -14.40 -11.32
C LYS A 283 2.95 -13.32 -11.56
N GLN A 284 1.72 -13.52 -11.10
CA GLN A 284 0.70 -12.46 -11.11
C GLN A 284 1.04 -11.34 -10.12
N GLN A 285 1.54 -11.67 -8.92
CA GLN A 285 2.02 -10.67 -7.96
C GLN A 285 3.13 -9.79 -8.57
N LYS A 286 4.07 -10.37 -9.33
CA LYS A 286 5.07 -9.62 -10.09
C LYS A 286 4.44 -8.60 -11.04
N LYS A 287 3.35 -8.96 -11.74
CA LYS A 287 2.67 -8.06 -12.71
C LYS A 287 2.05 -6.83 -12.05
N ILE A 288 1.64 -6.93 -10.80
CA ILE A 288 1.15 -5.80 -10.01
C ILE A 288 2.26 -5.05 -9.26
N GLY A 289 3.53 -5.38 -9.54
CA GLY A 289 4.70 -4.65 -9.06
C GLY A 289 5.34 -5.18 -7.79
N VAL A 290 5.02 -6.40 -7.36
CA VAL A 290 5.76 -7.09 -6.31
C VAL A 290 7.11 -7.55 -6.88
N LEU A 291 8.20 -7.29 -6.16
CA LEU A 291 9.54 -7.72 -6.55
C LEU A 291 9.76 -9.16 -6.08
N LEU A 292 10.16 -10.04 -6.97
CA LEU A 292 10.53 -11.42 -6.61
C LEU A 292 12.05 -11.51 -6.47
N THR A 293 12.51 -12.15 -5.41
CA THR A 293 13.94 -12.46 -5.17
C THR A 293 14.09 -13.88 -4.68
N VAL A 294 15.20 -14.51 -4.98
CA VAL A 294 15.56 -15.81 -4.44
C VAL A 294 16.49 -15.63 -3.23
N CYS A 295 16.23 -16.40 -2.17
CA CYS A 295 17.06 -16.50 -0.98
C CYS A 295 17.13 -17.96 -0.55
N SER A 296 18.05 -18.72 -1.14
CA SER A 296 18.13 -20.19 -0.97
C SER A 296 19.54 -20.64 -0.61
N LYS A 297 19.63 -21.68 0.22
CA LYS A 297 20.87 -22.42 0.48
C LYS A 297 21.06 -23.48 -0.62
N ASN A 298 21.70 -23.08 -1.71
CA ASN A 298 21.89 -23.92 -2.89
C ASN A 298 23.13 -23.49 -3.67
N GLU A 299 23.65 -24.38 -4.51
CA GLU A 299 24.63 -23.96 -5.51
C GLU A 299 23.97 -23.10 -6.60
N PRO A 300 24.62 -22.03 -7.08
CA PRO A 300 24.03 -21.15 -8.10
C PRO A 300 23.60 -21.90 -9.38
N GLU A 301 24.39 -22.89 -9.80
CA GLU A 301 24.11 -23.69 -11.00
C GLU A 301 22.84 -24.52 -10.82
N ASN A 302 22.66 -25.15 -9.66
CA ASN A 302 21.50 -25.95 -9.32
C ASN A 302 20.24 -25.07 -9.23
N ALA A 303 20.32 -23.90 -8.59
CA ALA A 303 19.24 -22.94 -8.55
C ALA A 303 18.77 -22.53 -9.96
N LEU A 304 19.71 -22.23 -10.86
CA LEU A 304 19.40 -21.90 -12.25
C LEU A 304 18.84 -23.11 -13.02
N LEU A 305 19.33 -24.31 -12.74
CA LEU A 305 18.83 -25.54 -13.35
C LEU A 305 17.36 -25.77 -12.99
N GLY A 306 16.98 -25.64 -11.71
CA GLY A 306 15.60 -25.77 -11.24
C GLY A 306 14.70 -24.67 -11.81
N LEU A 307 15.14 -23.41 -11.80
CA LEU A 307 14.38 -22.28 -12.37
C LEU A 307 14.20 -22.39 -13.90
N ASN A 308 15.07 -23.12 -14.59
CA ASN A 308 14.94 -23.41 -16.02
C ASN A 308 14.16 -24.69 -16.31
N HIS A 309 13.58 -25.36 -15.30
CA HIS A 309 12.77 -26.56 -15.53
C HIS A 309 11.66 -26.27 -16.58
N PRO A 310 11.45 -27.15 -17.59
CA PRO A 310 10.48 -26.90 -18.67
C PRO A 310 9.07 -26.56 -18.17
N SER A 311 8.58 -27.28 -17.18
CA SER A 311 7.25 -27.09 -16.56
C SER A 311 7.18 -25.93 -15.54
N GLY A 312 8.30 -25.32 -15.18
CA GLY A 312 8.30 -24.19 -14.25
C GLY A 312 7.66 -22.94 -14.85
N VAL A 313 6.80 -22.27 -14.09
CA VAL A 313 6.13 -21.01 -14.49
C VAL A 313 7.04 -19.81 -14.29
N LEU A 314 7.78 -19.78 -13.17
CA LEU A 314 8.79 -18.77 -12.87
C LEU A 314 10.11 -19.16 -13.53
N LYS A 315 10.77 -18.18 -14.13
CA LYS A 315 12.06 -18.31 -14.80
C LYS A 315 13.07 -17.35 -14.16
N PRO A 316 14.39 -17.54 -14.37
CA PRO A 316 15.41 -16.64 -13.80
C PRO A 316 15.12 -15.15 -14.01
N ASP A 317 14.60 -14.77 -15.18
CA ASP A 317 14.26 -13.38 -15.52
C ASP A 317 13.04 -12.83 -14.77
N ASP A 318 12.33 -13.66 -14.02
CA ASP A 318 11.25 -13.19 -13.16
C ASP A 318 11.77 -12.61 -11.84
N PHE A 319 13.01 -12.87 -11.48
CA PHE A 319 13.62 -12.42 -10.23
C PHE A 319 14.48 -11.17 -10.45
N VAL A 320 14.42 -10.25 -9.50
CA VAL A 320 15.26 -9.04 -9.49
C VAL A 320 16.67 -9.36 -9.02
N THR A 321 16.80 -10.29 -8.08
CA THR A 321 18.08 -10.83 -7.59
C THR A 321 17.91 -12.29 -7.18
N ILE A 322 18.95 -13.08 -7.41
CA ILE A 322 19.02 -14.49 -7.04
C ILE A 322 20.20 -14.68 -6.09
N LYS A 323 19.92 -14.91 -4.81
CA LYS A 323 20.89 -15.27 -3.78
C LYS A 323 20.79 -16.78 -3.52
N ALA A 324 21.51 -17.56 -4.31
CA ALA A 324 21.69 -19.00 -4.11
C ALA A 324 23.12 -19.22 -3.67
N ASN A 325 23.34 -19.46 -2.39
CA ASN A 325 24.63 -19.68 -1.78
C ASN A 325 24.46 -20.28 -0.37
N TRP A 326 25.56 -20.65 0.30
CA TRP A 326 25.56 -21.29 1.63
C TRP A 326 25.67 -20.29 2.80
N GLU A 327 25.59 -18.98 2.50
CA GLU A 327 25.54 -17.97 3.56
C GLU A 327 24.19 -18.01 4.31
N PRO A 328 24.15 -17.56 5.56
CA PRO A 328 22.90 -17.46 6.32
C PRO A 328 21.85 -16.62 5.58
N LYS A 329 20.60 -17.12 5.55
CA LYS A 329 19.50 -16.46 4.82
C LYS A 329 19.18 -15.05 5.35
N ASP A 330 19.33 -14.82 6.66
CA ASP A 330 19.19 -13.48 7.26
C ASP A 330 20.20 -12.48 6.67
N ARG A 331 21.47 -12.85 6.46
CA ARG A 331 22.47 -12.01 5.79
C ARG A 331 22.11 -11.73 4.34
N ASN A 332 21.73 -12.76 3.59
CA ASN A 332 21.30 -12.61 2.21
C ASN A 332 20.11 -11.64 2.07
N LEU A 333 19.16 -11.65 3.02
CA LEU A 333 18.04 -10.73 3.05
C LEU A 333 18.48 -9.29 3.35
N VAL A 334 19.44 -9.09 4.26
CA VAL A 334 20.02 -7.75 4.54
C VAL A 334 20.73 -7.21 3.31
N GLU A 335 21.52 -8.02 2.63
CA GLU A 335 22.19 -7.63 1.39
C GLU A 335 21.19 -7.31 0.27
N THR A 336 20.15 -8.14 0.10
CA THR A 336 19.07 -7.91 -0.86
C THR A 336 18.36 -6.58 -0.60
N ALA A 337 18.05 -6.27 0.66
CA ALA A 337 17.45 -4.99 1.03
C ALA A 337 18.35 -3.81 0.66
N ALA A 338 19.66 -3.93 0.92
CA ALA A 338 20.66 -2.90 0.59
C ALA A 338 20.81 -2.73 -0.93
N GLU A 339 20.91 -3.81 -1.70
CA GLU A 339 20.99 -3.78 -3.17
C GLU A 339 19.77 -3.13 -3.82
N LEU A 340 18.59 -3.39 -3.27
CA LEU A 340 17.34 -2.82 -3.76
C LEU A 340 17.04 -1.40 -3.20
N ASN A 341 17.87 -0.86 -2.31
CA ASN A 341 17.61 0.37 -1.56
C ASN A 341 16.25 0.34 -0.85
N LEU A 342 15.89 -0.79 -0.24
CA LEU A 342 14.65 -0.99 0.49
C LEU A 342 14.91 -1.27 1.97
N LEU A 343 13.92 -0.98 2.80
CA LEU A 343 13.97 -1.35 4.21
C LEU A 343 13.62 -2.83 4.37
N LEU A 344 14.22 -3.51 5.35
CA LEU A 344 13.92 -4.89 5.71
C LEU A 344 12.43 -5.14 5.95
N GLU A 345 11.75 -4.18 6.55
CA GLU A 345 10.30 -4.21 6.75
C GLU A 345 9.46 -4.25 5.44
N SER A 346 10.09 -4.05 4.28
CA SER A 346 9.44 -4.19 2.97
C SER A 346 9.44 -5.62 2.44
N ILE A 347 10.12 -6.55 3.11
CA ILE A 347 10.33 -7.93 2.67
C ILE A 347 9.33 -8.87 3.34
N VAL A 348 8.86 -9.84 2.55
CA VAL A 348 8.21 -11.07 3.01
C VAL A 348 9.13 -12.21 2.64
N PHE A 349 9.52 -13.04 3.59
CA PHE A 349 10.37 -14.20 3.38
C PHE A 349 9.54 -15.47 3.47
N VAL A 350 9.57 -16.29 2.41
CA VAL A 350 8.80 -17.53 2.27
C VAL A 350 9.78 -18.71 2.16
N ASP A 351 9.62 -19.66 3.05
CA ASP A 351 10.53 -20.80 3.22
C ASP A 351 9.74 -21.97 3.84
N ASP A 352 9.88 -23.18 3.34
CA ASP A 352 9.22 -24.38 3.88
C ASP A 352 9.80 -24.79 5.24
N ASN A 353 11.11 -24.53 5.45
CA ASN A 353 11.82 -24.96 6.65
C ASN A 353 11.49 -24.08 7.87
N PRO A 354 10.80 -24.60 8.90
CA PRO A 354 10.45 -23.82 10.09
C PRO A 354 11.67 -23.31 10.87
N ALA A 355 12.83 -23.98 10.79
CA ALA A 355 14.05 -23.52 11.44
C ALA A 355 14.60 -22.24 10.77
N GLU A 356 14.61 -22.17 9.43
CA GLU A 356 15.03 -20.98 8.70
C GLU A 356 14.04 -19.82 8.95
N ARG A 357 12.73 -20.10 8.95
CA ARG A 357 11.71 -19.10 9.31
C ARG A 357 11.94 -18.54 10.72
N ALA A 358 12.25 -19.40 11.70
CA ALA A 358 12.51 -18.99 13.07
C ALA A 358 13.79 -18.13 13.20
N ILE A 359 14.86 -18.50 12.47
CA ILE A 359 16.12 -17.74 12.44
C ILE A 359 15.86 -16.33 11.88
N VAL A 360 15.23 -16.24 10.71
CA VAL A 360 14.95 -14.95 10.06
C VAL A 360 14.05 -14.07 10.95
N SER A 361 12.97 -14.63 11.49
CA SER A 361 12.07 -13.90 12.40
C SER A 361 12.78 -13.37 13.65
N GLY A 362 13.75 -14.13 14.18
CA GLY A 362 14.50 -13.77 15.39
C GLY A 362 15.63 -12.77 15.14
N GLN A 363 16.32 -12.88 14.02
CA GLN A 363 17.52 -12.08 13.73
C GLN A 363 17.21 -10.75 13.04
N ILE A 364 16.19 -10.70 12.20
CA ILE A 364 15.81 -9.50 11.45
C ILE A 364 14.36 -9.08 11.70
N PRO A 365 14.09 -8.41 12.83
CA PRO A 365 12.76 -7.89 13.12
C PRO A 365 12.27 -6.97 12.00
N GLY A 366 11.00 -7.14 11.61
CA GLY A 366 10.37 -6.35 10.55
C GLY A 366 10.24 -7.09 9.21
N VAL A 367 11.07 -8.09 8.90
CA VAL A 367 10.78 -9.03 7.80
C VAL A 367 9.53 -9.83 8.18
N ALA A 368 8.55 -9.87 7.29
CA ALA A 368 7.38 -10.71 7.49
C ALA A 368 7.71 -12.15 7.08
N VAL A 369 7.36 -13.11 7.92
CA VAL A 369 7.61 -14.53 7.68
C VAL A 369 6.30 -15.27 7.87
N PRO A 370 5.55 -15.58 6.78
CA PRO A 370 4.29 -16.32 6.87
C PRO A 370 4.51 -17.74 7.39
N GLU A 371 3.58 -18.21 8.22
CA GLU A 371 3.55 -19.59 8.70
C GLU A 371 2.64 -20.41 7.79
N PHE A 372 3.10 -21.56 7.34
CA PHE A 372 2.32 -22.53 6.57
C PHE A 372 2.91 -23.93 6.76
N ASP A 373 2.09 -24.97 6.58
CA ASP A 373 2.48 -26.36 6.79
C ASP A 373 2.74 -27.11 5.46
N CYS A 374 2.14 -26.65 4.37
CA CYS A 374 2.28 -27.24 3.04
C CYS A 374 2.13 -26.18 1.94
N VAL A 375 2.52 -26.52 0.71
CA VAL A 375 2.49 -25.58 -0.43
C VAL A 375 1.07 -25.08 -0.73
N GLU A 376 0.04 -25.94 -0.60
CA GLU A 376 -1.36 -25.57 -0.85
C GLU A 376 -1.86 -24.53 0.17
N ASP A 377 -1.33 -24.56 1.39
CA ASP A 377 -1.64 -23.56 2.41
C ASP A 377 -0.85 -22.26 2.22
N CYS A 378 0.38 -22.34 1.72
CA CYS A 378 1.25 -21.19 1.50
C CYS A 378 0.57 -20.09 0.68
N LEU A 379 -0.05 -20.43 -0.47
CA LEU A 379 -0.75 -19.48 -1.32
C LEU A 379 -1.89 -18.80 -0.55
N ARG A 380 -2.69 -19.57 0.18
CA ARG A 380 -3.80 -19.07 0.99
C ARG A 380 -3.33 -18.14 2.11
N GLN A 381 -2.23 -18.47 2.77
CA GLN A 381 -1.66 -17.63 3.83
C GLN A 381 -1.10 -16.32 3.27
N LEU A 382 -0.43 -16.35 2.12
CA LEU A 382 0.05 -15.14 1.45
C LEU A 382 -1.10 -14.18 1.08
N ASP A 383 -2.21 -14.71 0.54
CA ASP A 383 -3.41 -13.92 0.24
C ASP A 383 -4.04 -13.35 1.52
N ARG A 384 -4.29 -14.19 2.52
CA ARG A 384 -4.96 -13.78 3.76
C ARG A 384 -4.15 -12.78 4.56
N ALA A 385 -2.82 -12.89 4.58
CA ALA A 385 -1.95 -11.92 5.23
C ALA A 385 -1.98 -10.53 4.57
N GLY A 386 -2.38 -10.43 3.29
CA GLY A 386 -2.58 -9.16 2.58
C GLY A 386 -1.35 -8.27 2.55
N TYR A 387 -0.17 -8.86 2.47
CA TYR A 387 1.09 -8.10 2.45
C TYR A 387 1.16 -7.09 1.32
N PHE A 388 0.50 -7.41 0.21
CA PHE A 388 0.53 -6.65 -1.05
C PHE A 388 -0.85 -6.12 -1.43
N GLU A 389 -1.67 -5.76 -0.45
CA GLU A 389 -3.01 -5.23 -0.65
C GLU A 389 -3.02 -4.10 -1.68
N VAL A 390 -3.95 -4.13 -2.64
CA VAL A 390 -3.99 -3.20 -3.76
C VAL A 390 -5.13 -2.21 -3.56
N THR A 391 -4.77 -0.95 -3.36
CA THR A 391 -5.72 0.18 -3.32
C THR A 391 -5.61 1.08 -4.54
N SER A 392 -4.56 0.90 -5.35
CA SER A 392 -4.40 1.59 -6.63
C SER A 392 -3.37 0.86 -7.49
N LEU A 393 -3.59 0.81 -8.78
CA LEU A 393 -2.64 0.29 -9.78
C LEU A 393 -2.27 1.40 -10.76
N SER A 394 -1.00 1.45 -11.14
CA SER A 394 -0.48 2.37 -12.14
C SER A 394 0.37 1.63 -13.17
N SER A 395 0.57 2.23 -14.35
CA SER A 395 1.50 1.70 -15.35
C SER A 395 2.93 1.57 -14.84
N ASP A 396 3.32 2.40 -13.87
CA ASP A 396 4.63 2.32 -13.20
C ASP A 396 4.76 1.09 -12.30
N ASP A 397 3.65 0.61 -11.71
CA ASP A 397 3.67 -0.62 -10.90
C ASP A 397 4.00 -1.82 -11.80
N ALA A 398 3.42 -1.90 -13.00
CA ALA A 398 3.73 -2.94 -13.98
C ALA A 398 5.21 -2.91 -14.44
N LYS A 399 5.82 -1.72 -14.54
CA LYS A 399 7.23 -1.55 -14.95
C LYS A 399 8.22 -1.71 -13.81
N ARG A 400 7.76 -1.83 -12.56
CA ARG A 400 8.62 -1.79 -11.36
C ARG A 400 9.73 -2.84 -11.39
N ASN A 401 9.43 -4.07 -11.75
CA ASN A 401 10.44 -5.14 -11.83
C ASN A 401 11.55 -4.81 -12.83
N ALA A 402 11.21 -4.36 -14.04
CA ALA A 402 12.19 -3.95 -15.04
C ALA A 402 13.08 -2.79 -14.53
N MET A 403 12.50 -1.83 -13.82
CA MET A 403 13.26 -0.73 -13.23
C MET A 403 14.28 -1.21 -12.18
N TYR A 404 13.92 -2.20 -11.35
CA TYR A 404 14.85 -2.77 -10.36
C TYR A 404 15.91 -3.67 -11.00
N GLN A 405 15.58 -4.43 -12.05
CA GLN A 405 16.57 -5.17 -12.83
C GLN A 405 17.58 -4.21 -13.48
N ALA A 406 17.11 -3.12 -14.06
CA ALA A 406 17.99 -2.05 -14.56
C ALA A 406 18.88 -1.46 -13.45
N ASN A 407 18.38 -1.32 -12.22
CA ASN A 407 19.20 -0.89 -11.07
C ASN A 407 20.31 -1.89 -10.73
N ALA A 408 20.04 -3.18 -10.79
CA ALA A 408 21.06 -4.21 -10.60
C ALA A 408 22.17 -4.11 -11.66
N GLN A 409 21.80 -3.88 -12.93
CA GLN A 409 22.77 -3.64 -14.03
C GLN A 409 23.60 -2.39 -13.79
N ARG A 410 22.99 -1.29 -13.34
CA ARG A 410 23.70 -0.06 -12.95
C ARG A 410 24.70 -0.28 -11.82
N ALA A 411 24.30 -1.04 -10.79
CA ALA A 411 25.19 -1.37 -9.67
C ALA A 411 26.40 -2.21 -10.10
N GLN A 412 26.21 -3.14 -11.05
CA GLN A 412 27.34 -3.89 -11.64
C GLN A 412 28.25 -2.96 -12.45
N MET A 413 27.68 -2.09 -13.28
CA MET A 413 28.44 -1.13 -14.06
C MET A 413 29.22 -0.16 -13.18
N GLN A 414 28.62 0.34 -12.08
CA GLN A 414 29.29 1.22 -11.13
C GLN A 414 30.63 0.63 -10.63
N LYS A 415 30.69 -0.67 -10.39
CA LYS A 415 31.91 -1.37 -9.91
C LYS A 415 33.08 -1.31 -10.90
N THR A 416 32.84 -0.98 -12.16
CA THR A 416 33.85 -0.86 -13.22
C THR A 416 34.49 0.54 -13.31
N PHE A 417 33.93 1.52 -12.60
CA PHE A 417 34.43 2.90 -12.58
C PHE A 417 35.21 3.19 -11.30
N ALA A 418 36.31 3.90 -11.42
CA ALA A 418 37.12 4.35 -10.28
C ALA A 418 36.55 5.64 -9.65
N ASP A 419 35.94 6.52 -10.46
CA ASP A 419 35.32 7.77 -10.04
C ASP A 419 33.80 7.69 -10.19
N TYR A 420 33.08 8.21 -9.17
CA TYR A 420 31.63 8.17 -9.15
C TYR A 420 31.00 9.14 -10.15
N THR A 421 31.60 10.29 -10.38
CA THR A 421 31.12 11.29 -11.34
C THR A 421 31.22 10.77 -12.77
N ASP A 422 32.32 10.06 -13.09
CA ASP A 422 32.50 9.42 -14.40
C ASP A 422 31.42 8.35 -14.63
N TYR A 423 31.11 7.57 -13.58
CA TYR A 423 30.00 6.63 -13.63
C TYR A 423 28.65 7.34 -13.89
N LEU A 424 28.33 8.41 -13.17
CA LEU A 424 27.08 9.16 -13.37
C LEU A 424 27.00 9.75 -14.78
N ASN A 425 28.07 10.33 -15.29
CA ASN A 425 28.13 10.84 -16.66
C ASN A 425 27.90 9.73 -17.71
N SER A 426 28.42 8.53 -17.45
CA SER A 426 28.24 7.39 -18.34
C SER A 426 26.81 6.88 -18.42
N LEU A 427 25.92 7.26 -17.49
CA LEU A 427 24.49 6.88 -17.51
C LEU A 427 23.69 7.68 -18.56
N GLU A 428 24.22 8.81 -19.05
CA GLU A 428 23.56 9.67 -20.06
C GLU A 428 22.15 10.11 -19.59
N MET A 429 22.07 10.57 -18.36
CA MET A 429 20.81 10.86 -17.70
C MET A 429 20.08 12.06 -18.30
N GLN A 430 18.78 11.87 -18.58
CA GLN A 430 17.86 12.89 -19.06
C GLN A 430 16.79 13.14 -18.00
N GLY A 431 16.67 14.41 -17.57
CA GLY A 431 15.66 14.84 -16.60
C GLY A 431 14.56 15.66 -17.25
N THR A 432 13.30 15.39 -16.90
CA THR A 432 12.17 16.27 -17.19
C THR A 432 11.63 16.79 -15.88
N ILE A 433 11.75 18.12 -15.65
CA ILE A 433 11.27 18.78 -14.43
C ILE A 433 10.25 19.83 -14.83
N ARG A 434 9.00 19.71 -14.35
CA ARG A 434 7.88 20.58 -14.74
C ARG A 434 6.90 20.79 -13.60
N ASP A 435 6.00 21.76 -13.80
CA ASP A 435 4.82 21.96 -12.97
C ASP A 435 3.88 20.73 -13.07
N PHE A 436 2.99 20.56 -12.08
CA PHE A 436 2.06 19.43 -12.06
C PHE A 436 1.13 19.45 -13.27
N GLU A 437 1.03 18.31 -13.91
CA GLU A 437 0.11 18.05 -15.01
C GLU A 437 -1.00 17.10 -14.55
N PRO A 438 -2.29 17.34 -14.95
CA PRO A 438 -3.42 16.56 -14.49
C PRO A 438 -3.25 15.05 -14.67
N ILE A 439 -2.65 14.62 -15.79
CA ILE A 439 -2.38 13.21 -16.10
C ILE A 439 -1.47 12.52 -15.08
N TYR A 440 -0.65 13.27 -14.37
CA TYR A 440 0.32 12.73 -13.40
C TYR A 440 -0.10 12.89 -11.94
N LEU A 441 -1.20 13.61 -11.64
CA LEU A 441 -1.60 13.89 -10.25
C LEU A 441 -1.80 12.62 -9.42
N GLN A 442 -2.47 11.62 -9.96
CA GLN A 442 -2.65 10.34 -9.26
C GLN A 442 -1.31 9.68 -8.91
N ARG A 443 -0.34 9.73 -9.83
CA ARG A 443 1.00 9.19 -9.60
C ARG A 443 1.78 9.99 -8.58
N ILE A 444 1.66 11.31 -8.59
CA ILE A 444 2.26 12.21 -7.62
C ILE A 444 1.73 11.88 -6.21
N VAL A 445 0.41 11.78 -6.05
CA VAL A 445 -0.22 11.37 -4.79
C VAL A 445 0.28 10.01 -4.30
N GLN A 446 0.38 9.02 -5.18
CA GLN A 446 0.95 7.72 -4.82
C GLN A 446 2.38 7.84 -4.28
N LEU A 447 3.22 8.68 -4.89
CA LEU A 447 4.60 8.89 -4.43
C LEU A 447 4.63 9.52 -3.04
N THR A 448 3.75 10.50 -2.74
CA THR A 448 3.69 11.11 -1.40
C THR A 448 3.37 10.07 -0.34
N ASN A 449 2.54 9.09 -0.65
CA ASN A 449 2.12 8.04 0.28
C ASN A 449 3.11 6.86 0.36
N LYS A 450 3.87 6.58 -0.71
CA LYS A 450 4.81 5.44 -0.78
C LYS A 450 6.27 5.79 -0.45
N SER A 451 6.66 7.08 -0.40
CA SER A 451 8.05 7.52 -0.15
C SER A 451 8.29 7.84 1.33
N ASN A 452 9.22 7.11 1.96
CA ASN A 452 9.51 7.23 3.39
C ASN A 452 10.97 7.60 3.70
N GLN A 453 11.93 7.11 2.92
CA GLN A 453 13.36 7.29 3.19
C GLN A 453 13.84 8.67 2.75
N PHE A 454 13.57 9.04 1.52
CA PHE A 454 13.86 10.38 1.01
C PHE A 454 12.55 11.19 1.02
N ASN A 455 12.18 11.71 2.16
CA ASN A 455 11.05 12.61 2.36
C ASN A 455 11.34 13.52 3.55
N LEU A 456 11.52 14.81 3.28
CA LEU A 456 11.99 15.76 4.27
C LEU A 456 10.94 16.13 5.32
N THR A 457 9.69 16.29 4.91
CA THR A 457 8.59 16.71 5.80
C THR A 457 7.64 15.56 6.15
N THR A 458 7.75 14.44 5.45
CA THR A 458 6.87 13.24 5.58
C THR A 458 5.39 13.52 5.41
N LYS A 459 5.02 14.69 4.89
CA LYS A 459 3.64 15.07 4.60
C LYS A 459 3.04 14.12 3.56
N ARG A 460 1.77 13.81 3.73
CA ARG A 460 0.97 12.95 2.84
C ARG A 460 -0.15 13.78 2.29
N TYR A 461 -0.53 13.48 1.06
CA TYR A 461 -1.61 14.17 0.38
C TYR A 461 -2.67 13.17 -0.09
N THR A 462 -3.91 13.53 0.09
CA THR A 462 -5.04 12.90 -0.61
C THR A 462 -5.09 13.41 -2.06
N GLN A 463 -5.89 12.75 -2.88
CA GLN A 463 -6.10 13.20 -4.27
C GLN A 463 -6.68 14.62 -4.32
N SER A 464 -7.70 14.91 -3.50
CA SER A 464 -8.37 16.21 -3.45
C SER A 464 -7.45 17.34 -2.95
N GLU A 465 -6.64 17.08 -1.90
CA GLU A 465 -5.65 18.06 -1.44
C GLU A 465 -4.61 18.36 -2.53
N MET A 466 -4.18 17.32 -3.27
CA MET A 466 -3.22 17.50 -4.36
C MET A 466 -3.82 18.28 -5.53
N GLU A 467 -5.08 18.06 -5.86
CA GLU A 467 -5.83 18.83 -6.86
C GLU A 467 -5.95 20.30 -6.44
N THR A 468 -6.22 20.57 -5.17
CA THR A 468 -6.24 21.91 -4.60
C THR A 468 -4.88 22.59 -4.73
N VAL A 469 -3.80 21.90 -4.39
CA VAL A 469 -2.42 22.41 -4.58
C VAL A 469 -2.13 22.66 -6.06
N ALA A 470 -2.52 21.74 -6.94
CA ALA A 470 -2.31 21.86 -8.37
C ALA A 470 -3.05 23.04 -9.01
N ALA A 471 -4.23 23.39 -8.49
CA ALA A 471 -5.04 24.50 -8.99
C ALA A 471 -4.66 25.88 -8.41
N SER A 472 -3.80 25.93 -7.37
CA SER A 472 -3.53 27.16 -6.63
C SER A 472 -2.20 27.80 -7.01
N ASP A 473 -2.23 29.09 -7.39
CA ASP A 473 -1.01 29.90 -7.63
C ASP A 473 -0.20 30.22 -6.38
N ARG A 474 -0.69 29.82 -5.21
CA ARG A 474 0.00 29.97 -3.92
C ARG A 474 1.23 29.06 -3.80
N TYR A 475 1.31 28.05 -4.63
CA TYR A 475 2.40 27.05 -4.55
C TYR A 475 3.33 27.13 -5.77
N ILE A 476 4.61 26.84 -5.53
CA ILE A 476 5.52 26.33 -6.56
C ILE A 476 5.55 24.82 -6.38
N ARG A 477 5.27 24.10 -7.45
CA ARG A 477 5.11 22.65 -7.44
C ARG A 477 5.80 22.04 -8.65
N LEU A 478 6.65 21.06 -8.39
CA LEU A 478 7.46 20.42 -9.43
C LEU A 478 7.38 18.91 -9.30
N TYR A 479 7.23 18.23 -10.43
CA TYR A 479 7.58 16.83 -10.51
C TYR A 479 8.82 16.64 -11.37
N GLY A 480 9.60 15.59 -11.06
CA GLY A 480 10.78 15.21 -11.82
C GLY A 480 10.69 13.78 -12.33
N ARG A 481 10.92 13.60 -13.64
CA ARG A 481 11.14 12.29 -14.27
C ARG A 481 12.61 12.13 -14.59
N LEU A 482 13.10 10.91 -14.52
CA LEU A 482 14.47 10.58 -14.86
C LEU A 482 14.52 9.37 -15.79
N GLU A 483 15.22 9.54 -16.91
CA GLU A 483 15.52 8.49 -17.86
C GLU A 483 17.04 8.38 -18.04
N ASP A 484 17.55 7.19 -18.26
CA ASP A 484 18.96 6.94 -18.57
C ASP A 484 19.08 5.80 -19.59
N LYS A 485 20.30 5.45 -19.99
CA LYS A 485 20.54 4.41 -21.01
C LYS A 485 19.98 3.01 -20.67
N PHE A 486 19.61 2.75 -19.41
CA PHE A 486 18.99 1.51 -18.98
C PHE A 486 17.45 1.58 -18.96
N GLY A 487 16.87 2.77 -19.16
CA GLY A 487 15.43 2.96 -19.30
C GLY A 487 14.84 4.10 -18.47
N ASP A 488 13.52 4.28 -18.62
CA ASP A 488 12.72 5.30 -17.95
C ASP A 488 12.37 4.88 -16.53
N ASN A 489 12.73 5.71 -15.56
CA ASN A 489 12.38 5.51 -14.15
C ASN A 489 11.03 6.13 -13.77
N GLY A 490 10.34 6.77 -14.71
CA GLY A 490 9.07 7.47 -14.48
C GLY A 490 9.21 8.69 -13.58
N ILE A 491 8.11 9.10 -12.93
CA ILE A 491 8.15 10.19 -11.95
C ILE A 491 8.86 9.70 -10.70
N VAL A 492 9.92 10.40 -10.33
CA VAL A 492 10.85 10.00 -9.26
C VAL A 492 11.02 11.03 -8.16
N SER A 493 10.69 12.30 -8.39
CA SER A 493 10.76 13.35 -7.38
C SER A 493 9.56 14.26 -7.43
N VAL A 494 9.17 14.78 -6.26
CA VAL A 494 8.09 15.76 -6.11
C VAL A 494 8.54 16.81 -5.11
N VAL A 495 8.35 18.08 -5.49
CA VAL A 495 8.66 19.26 -4.66
C VAL A 495 7.42 20.15 -4.62
N ILE A 496 7.02 20.59 -3.43
CA ILE A 496 5.94 21.56 -3.20
C ILE A 496 6.45 22.60 -2.22
N GLY A 497 6.38 23.87 -2.58
CA GLY A 497 6.68 24.99 -1.71
C GLY A 497 5.53 26.00 -1.71
N GLU A 498 5.14 26.49 -0.53
CA GLU A 498 4.11 27.49 -0.35
C GLU A 498 4.73 28.89 -0.33
N LYS A 499 4.18 29.78 -1.11
CA LYS A 499 4.60 31.19 -1.16
C LYS A 499 3.98 31.96 0.00
N VAL A 500 4.83 32.52 0.86
CA VAL A 500 4.42 33.38 1.97
C VAL A 500 5.30 34.63 1.95
N ASP A 501 4.73 35.77 1.70
CA ASP A 501 5.46 37.04 1.48
C ASP A 501 6.52 36.91 0.39
N ASP A 502 7.80 37.16 0.71
CA ASP A 502 8.94 37.02 -0.19
C ASP A 502 9.71 35.70 -0.05
N ALA A 503 9.16 34.74 0.69
CA ALA A 503 9.76 33.45 0.96
C ALA A 503 8.95 32.28 0.39
N LEU A 504 9.66 31.21 0.00
CA LEU A 504 9.08 29.91 -0.33
C LEU A 504 9.28 28.95 0.83
N HIS A 505 8.22 28.51 1.46
CA HIS A 505 8.23 27.52 2.53
C HIS A 505 8.07 26.12 1.96
N MET A 506 9.07 25.26 2.13
CA MET A 506 9.05 23.90 1.60
C MET A 506 8.06 23.03 2.35
N ASP A 507 6.94 22.74 1.72
CA ASP A 507 5.86 21.91 2.26
C ASP A 507 6.12 20.41 2.05
N LEU A 508 6.68 20.06 0.89
CA LEU A 508 7.07 18.69 0.57
C LEU A 508 8.32 18.65 -0.31
N TRP A 509 9.24 17.75 0.02
CA TRP A 509 10.26 17.29 -0.89
C TRP A 509 10.51 15.81 -0.68
N LEU A 510 10.24 15.03 -1.72
CA LEU A 510 10.47 13.60 -1.71
C LEU A 510 11.14 13.12 -2.99
N MET A 511 11.78 11.96 -2.88
CA MET A 511 12.33 11.24 -4.02
C MET A 511 12.15 9.73 -3.87
N SER A 512 11.98 9.05 -4.98
CA SER A 512 11.88 7.59 -5.05
C SER A 512 13.21 6.93 -4.69
N CYS A 513 13.18 5.86 -3.90
CA CYS A 513 14.38 5.07 -3.58
C CYS A 513 15.09 4.48 -4.83
N ARG A 514 14.40 4.40 -5.96
CA ARG A 514 14.94 3.89 -7.23
C ARG A 514 16.06 4.73 -7.83
N VAL A 515 16.09 6.03 -7.52
CA VAL A 515 17.02 6.99 -8.12
C VAL A 515 17.93 7.68 -7.10
N LEU A 516 18.03 7.13 -5.90
CA LEU A 516 18.93 7.66 -4.87
C LEU A 516 20.38 7.69 -5.38
N LYS A 517 21.13 8.71 -4.98
CA LYS A 517 22.53 8.91 -5.36
C LYS A 517 22.76 9.17 -6.87
N ARG A 518 21.78 9.70 -7.59
CA ARG A 518 21.92 10.06 -9.01
C ARG A 518 21.82 11.56 -9.26
N ASP A 519 21.98 12.37 -8.22
CA ASP A 519 21.99 13.83 -8.27
C ASP A 519 20.70 14.48 -8.81
N MET A 520 19.59 13.72 -8.84
CA MET A 520 18.28 14.26 -9.22
C MET A 520 17.81 15.36 -8.29
N GLU A 521 18.18 15.32 -7.02
CA GLU A 521 17.93 16.35 -6.02
C GLU A 521 18.56 17.68 -6.39
N PHE A 522 19.75 17.70 -6.99
CA PHE A 522 20.40 18.93 -7.45
C PHE A 522 19.70 19.53 -8.66
N ALA A 523 19.28 18.68 -9.62
CA ALA A 523 18.54 19.15 -10.77
C ALA A 523 17.17 19.74 -10.37
N MET A 524 16.47 19.11 -9.42
CA MET A 524 15.22 19.64 -8.86
C MET A 524 15.42 20.99 -8.15
N LEU A 525 16.52 21.14 -7.40
CA LEU A 525 16.82 22.39 -6.71
C LEU A 525 17.15 23.52 -7.68
N ASP A 526 17.96 23.25 -8.70
CA ASP A 526 18.31 24.23 -9.73
C ASP A 526 17.06 24.82 -10.40
N GLU A 527 16.10 23.94 -10.75
CA GLU A 527 14.83 24.36 -11.34
C GLU A 527 13.94 25.11 -10.34
N LEU A 528 13.88 24.66 -9.08
CA LEU A 528 13.14 25.35 -8.02
C LEU A 528 13.66 26.77 -7.82
N VAL A 529 14.97 26.95 -7.72
CA VAL A 529 15.61 28.27 -7.55
C VAL A 529 15.41 29.16 -8.78
N ARG A 530 15.44 28.58 -10.00
CA ARG A 530 15.11 29.30 -11.23
C ARG A 530 13.70 29.88 -11.15
N GLN A 531 12.70 29.08 -10.78
CA GLN A 531 11.32 29.54 -10.64
C GLN A 531 11.14 30.56 -9.51
N CYS A 532 11.87 30.41 -8.39
CA CYS A 532 11.87 31.41 -7.33
C CYS A 532 12.36 32.77 -7.85
N ARG A 533 13.44 32.80 -8.63
CA ARG A 533 13.98 34.04 -9.24
C ARG A 533 12.98 34.69 -10.17
N GLU A 534 12.34 33.93 -11.03
CA GLU A 534 11.34 34.42 -11.98
C GLU A 534 10.09 35.00 -11.28
N GLN A 535 9.73 34.45 -10.11
CA GLN A 535 8.59 34.91 -9.32
C GLN A 535 8.96 35.94 -8.21
N GLY A 536 10.21 36.39 -8.16
CA GLY A 536 10.65 37.42 -7.22
C GLY A 536 10.82 36.96 -5.77
N ILE A 537 10.86 35.64 -5.54
CA ILE A 537 11.09 35.07 -4.21
C ILE A 537 12.55 35.21 -3.82
N GLN A 538 12.78 35.78 -2.62
CA GLN A 538 14.12 36.10 -2.12
C GLN A 538 14.76 34.96 -1.33
N LYS A 539 13.93 34.13 -0.66
CA LYS A 539 14.38 33.12 0.28
C LYS A 539 13.61 31.82 0.16
N ILE A 540 14.29 30.68 0.35
CA ILE A 540 13.68 29.37 0.50
C ILE A 540 13.89 28.90 1.94
N VAL A 541 12.79 28.53 2.62
CA VAL A 541 12.80 27.98 3.98
C VAL A 541 12.54 26.48 3.91
N GLY A 542 13.53 25.69 4.28
CA GLY A 542 13.47 24.23 4.28
C GLY A 542 13.17 23.66 5.66
N TYR A 543 12.35 22.62 5.70
CA TYR A 543 11.97 21.92 6.92
C TYR A 543 12.40 20.46 6.84
N TYR A 544 13.03 19.97 7.90
CA TYR A 544 13.27 18.55 8.10
C TYR A 544 12.55 18.10 9.37
N TYR A 545 11.61 17.17 9.23
CA TYR A 545 10.91 16.53 10.33
C TYR A 545 11.41 15.10 10.49
N LYS A 546 12.07 14.84 11.62
CA LYS A 546 12.73 13.56 11.89
C LYS A 546 11.75 12.41 12.04
N THR A 547 12.02 11.32 11.34
CA THR A 547 11.35 10.04 11.55
C THR A 547 12.37 8.90 11.66
N ALA A 548 11.91 7.71 12.06
CA ALA A 548 12.77 6.53 12.09
C ALA A 548 13.31 6.11 10.71
N LYS A 549 12.72 6.64 9.60
CA LYS A 549 12.99 6.17 8.24
C LYS A 549 13.74 7.16 7.36
N ASN A 550 13.73 8.46 7.69
CA ASN A 550 14.28 9.52 6.84
C ASN A 550 15.62 10.09 7.31
N ALA A 551 16.34 9.38 8.16
CA ALA A 551 17.64 9.83 8.68
C ALA A 551 18.65 10.18 7.57
N MET A 552 18.54 9.54 6.40
CA MET A 552 19.44 9.78 5.27
C MET A 552 19.36 11.21 4.68
N VAL A 553 18.25 11.93 4.90
CA VAL A 553 18.04 13.30 4.39
C VAL A 553 18.18 14.36 5.47
N LYS A 554 18.64 13.98 6.67
CA LYS A 554 18.78 14.89 7.82
C LYS A 554 19.60 16.16 7.49
N ASP A 555 20.70 15.99 6.77
CA ASP A 555 21.64 17.07 6.46
C ASP A 555 21.60 17.48 4.98
N LEU A 556 20.56 17.06 4.24
CA LEU A 556 20.43 17.31 2.80
C LEU A 556 20.43 18.79 2.47
N TYR A 557 19.71 19.62 3.22
CA TYR A 557 19.71 21.06 3.02
C TYR A 557 21.11 21.68 3.18
N GLY A 558 21.95 21.13 4.07
CA GLY A 558 23.34 21.53 4.21
C GLY A 558 24.15 21.28 2.93
N THR A 559 23.96 20.12 2.27
CA THR A 559 24.62 19.80 1.00
C THR A 559 24.16 20.72 -0.14
N PHE A 560 22.95 21.23 -0.04
CA PHE A 560 22.37 22.21 -0.96
C PHE A 560 22.90 23.63 -0.76
N GLY A 561 23.59 23.89 0.35
CA GLY A 561 24.12 25.22 0.70
C GLY A 561 23.16 26.08 1.52
N PHE A 562 22.11 25.47 2.09
CA PHE A 562 21.25 26.13 3.08
C PHE A 562 22.00 26.29 4.40
N THR A 563 21.67 27.35 5.13
CA THR A 563 22.13 27.58 6.49
C THR A 563 21.10 27.10 7.48
N LYS A 564 21.51 26.28 8.46
CA LYS A 564 20.60 25.81 9.52
C LYS A 564 20.31 26.99 10.47
N THR A 565 19.02 27.36 10.59
CA THR A 565 18.56 28.46 11.44
C THR A 565 17.94 27.99 12.75
N LYS A 566 17.44 26.75 12.79
CA LYS A 566 16.84 26.19 13.99
C LYS A 566 17.13 24.69 14.10
N ASP A 567 17.45 24.23 15.31
CA ASP A 567 17.59 22.81 15.65
C ASP A 567 16.69 22.54 16.88
N MET A 568 15.80 21.57 16.79
CA MET A 568 14.81 21.28 17.83
C MET A 568 15.23 20.04 18.63
N GLU A 569 14.82 19.96 19.89
CA GLU A 569 15.17 18.83 20.78
C GLU A 569 14.68 17.47 20.28
N ASN A 570 13.57 17.44 19.53
CA ASN A 570 13.05 16.22 18.89
C ASN A 570 13.87 15.79 17.66
N GLY A 571 14.83 16.61 17.22
CA GLY A 571 15.69 16.36 16.07
C GLY A 571 15.16 16.92 14.74
N ASP A 572 14.08 17.70 14.76
CA ASP A 572 13.61 18.49 13.63
C ASP A 572 14.53 19.70 13.42
N SER A 573 14.57 20.23 12.19
CA SER A 573 15.41 21.38 11.89
C SER A 573 14.81 22.28 10.81
N VAL A 574 15.16 23.56 10.88
CA VAL A 574 14.78 24.58 9.88
C VAL A 574 16.04 25.14 9.25
N TRP A 575 15.96 25.34 7.94
CA TRP A 575 17.08 25.77 7.10
C TRP A 575 16.64 26.91 6.18
N GLU A 576 17.57 27.78 5.81
CA GLU A 576 17.29 28.89 4.92
C GLU A 576 18.34 29.01 3.81
N LEU A 577 17.88 29.33 2.60
CA LEU A 577 18.70 29.62 1.44
C LEU A 577 18.31 31.00 0.90
N ASN A 578 19.25 31.90 0.74
CA ASN A 578 19.06 33.13 -0.03
C ASN A 578 19.16 32.78 -1.53
N VAL A 579 18.11 33.06 -2.27
CA VAL A 579 17.98 32.72 -3.71
C VAL A 579 19.06 33.44 -4.56
N ALA A 580 19.47 34.64 -4.14
CA ALA A 580 20.50 35.43 -4.86
C ALA A 580 21.89 34.77 -4.80
N ASP A 581 22.21 34.09 -3.69
CA ASP A 581 23.54 33.52 -3.45
C ASP A 581 23.68 32.08 -4.03
N TYR A 582 22.62 31.52 -4.57
CA TYR A 582 22.63 30.15 -5.08
C TYR A 582 23.27 30.04 -6.46
N THR A 583 24.13 29.05 -6.61
CA THR A 583 24.72 28.63 -7.89
C THR A 583 24.30 27.24 -8.23
N ASN A 584 24.01 26.98 -9.51
CA ASN A 584 23.54 25.67 -9.98
C ASN A 584 24.52 24.56 -9.59
N LYS A 585 23.96 23.42 -9.18
CA LYS A 585 24.71 22.28 -8.65
C LYS A 585 24.58 21.01 -9.51
N ASN A 586 23.60 20.95 -10.41
CA ASN A 586 23.45 19.83 -11.32
C ASN A 586 24.49 19.89 -12.43
N HIS A 587 25.29 18.81 -12.57
CA HIS A 587 26.33 18.69 -13.58
C HIS A 587 26.25 17.41 -14.41
N VAL A 588 25.36 16.48 -14.04
CA VAL A 588 25.31 15.12 -14.62
C VAL A 588 23.99 14.79 -15.31
N ILE A 589 22.92 15.57 -15.06
CA ILE A 589 21.61 15.34 -15.67
C ILE A 589 21.34 16.43 -16.71
N THR A 590 21.07 16.03 -17.96
CA THR A 590 20.57 16.95 -18.98
C THR A 590 19.08 17.19 -18.73
N VAL A 591 18.73 18.43 -18.33
CA VAL A 591 17.33 18.78 -18.08
C VAL A 591 16.68 19.28 -19.38
N ASN A 592 15.67 18.58 -19.86
CA ASN A 592 14.91 18.93 -21.05
C ASN A 592 13.92 20.06 -20.75
N GLN A 593 14.18 21.23 -21.33
CA GLN A 593 13.32 22.43 -21.23
C GLN A 593 12.26 22.52 -22.33
N LYS A 594 12.22 21.58 -23.31
CA LYS A 594 11.31 21.68 -24.44
C LYS A 594 9.87 21.35 -24.05
N GLU A 595 8.96 22.25 -24.41
CA GLU A 595 7.53 22.00 -24.51
C GLU A 595 7.27 20.78 -25.40
N CYS A 596 6.55 19.77 -24.91
CA CYS A 596 5.87 18.86 -25.82
C CYS A 596 4.71 19.64 -26.46
N ALA A 597 4.94 20.13 -27.68
CA ALA A 597 3.84 20.35 -28.60
C ALA A 597 3.30 18.97 -28.98
N GLU A 598 2.03 18.75 -28.67
CA GLU A 598 1.07 17.87 -29.30
C GLU A 598 1.50 16.41 -29.63
N GLN A 599 0.99 15.44 -28.88
CA GLN A 599 0.25 14.33 -29.53
C GLN A 599 -0.79 13.74 -28.54
#